data_14b2a0012daca8f8798e46b9b4a11da6
#
_entry.id   14b2a0012daca8f8798e46b9b4a11da6
#
_cell.length_a   1.000
_cell.length_b   1.000
_cell.length_c   1.000
_cell.angle_alpha   90.00
_cell.angle_beta   90.00
_cell.angle_gamma   90.00
#
_symmetry.space_group_name_H-M   'P 1'
#
loop_
_entity.id
_entity.type
_entity.pdbx_description
1 polymer ?
#
loop_
_entity_poly.entity_id
_entity_poly.type
_entity_poly.pdbx_seq_one_letter_code
_entity_poly.pdbx_strand_id
1 'polypeptide(L)'
;MNSSKALTVWIGDGSNFPGQTSLSKQFDRYLESMKAIYKGLPDDWRIFSEHKIYEPAFYSTVVQDWGTSLLTANELGPKAHCLVDLGHHAPNVNIEMIVARLVRAGKLGGFHFNDSKYGDDDLDAGTIEPYRLFLVF
;
A
#
# COMPACT_ATOMS: atom_id res chain seq x y z
N MET A 1 -23.34 2.35 14.45
CA MET A 1 -22.41 1.68 13.50
C MET A 1 -21.00 2.00 13.97
N ASN A 2 -20.19 1.00 14.28
CA ASN A 2 -18.77 1.27 14.56
C ASN A 2 -18.09 1.66 13.24
N SER A 3 -17.64 2.90 13.11
CA SER A 3 -16.75 3.28 12.01
C SER A 3 -15.41 2.59 12.25
N SER A 4 -14.72 2.21 11.18
CA SER A 4 -13.42 1.55 11.25
C SER A 4 -12.34 2.41 11.92
N LYS A 5 -12.56 3.71 12.07
CA LYS A 5 -11.59 4.70 12.56
C LYS A 5 -10.23 4.57 11.86
N ALA A 6 -10.29 4.33 10.57
CA ALA A 6 -9.14 4.15 9.70
C ALA A 6 -9.29 5.00 8.44
N LEU A 7 -8.18 5.55 7.99
CA LEU A 7 -8.04 6.28 6.74
C LEU A 7 -7.01 5.57 5.89
N THR A 8 -7.41 5.09 4.73
CA THR A 8 -6.47 4.57 3.73
C THR A 8 -6.07 5.68 2.78
N VAL A 9 -4.77 5.77 2.51
CA VAL A 9 -4.21 6.69 1.52
C VAL A 9 -3.54 5.87 0.43
N TRP A 10 -4.11 5.94 -0.75
CA TRP A 10 -3.52 5.50 -2.00
C TRP A 10 -3.28 6.71 -2.88
N ILE A 11 -2.12 6.78 -3.52
CA ILE A 11 -1.74 7.89 -4.41
C ILE A 11 -1.69 7.37 -5.84
N GLY A 12 -2.63 7.83 -6.65
CA GLY A 12 -2.69 7.58 -8.08
C GLY A 12 -1.74 8.46 -8.90
N ASP A 13 -0.64 8.90 -8.31
CA ASP A 13 0.37 9.73 -8.94
C ASP A 13 1.64 8.94 -9.21
N GLY A 14 2.40 9.37 -10.21
CA GLY A 14 3.64 8.73 -10.58
C GLY A 14 4.20 9.28 -11.89
N SER A 15 5.29 8.68 -12.37
CA SER A 15 5.91 9.05 -13.63
C SER A 15 5.56 8.05 -14.73
N ASN A 16 4.97 8.53 -15.82
CA ASN A 16 4.73 7.73 -17.02
C ASN A 16 5.96 7.64 -17.94
N PHE A 17 7.01 8.37 -17.62
CA PHE A 17 8.18 8.48 -18.48
C PHE A 17 9.46 8.60 -17.63
N PRO A 18 10.47 7.74 -17.86
CA PRO A 18 11.75 7.82 -17.15
C PRO A 18 12.41 9.19 -17.29
N GLY A 19 12.89 9.76 -16.18
CA GLY A 19 13.53 11.06 -16.15
C GLY A 19 12.59 12.27 -16.10
N GLN A 20 11.29 12.06 -16.09
CA GLN A 20 10.29 13.14 -16.02
C GLN A 20 10.27 13.85 -14.67
N THR A 21 10.62 13.16 -13.61
CA THR A 21 10.56 13.68 -12.25
C THR A 21 11.74 13.18 -11.40
N SER A 22 12.03 13.92 -10.34
CA SER A 22 12.95 13.46 -9.30
C SER A 22 12.20 12.52 -8.35
N LEU A 23 12.57 11.25 -8.35
CA LEU A 23 11.94 10.22 -7.52
C LEU A 23 12.08 10.52 -6.02
N SER A 24 13.22 11.06 -5.59
CA SER A 24 13.43 11.47 -4.19
C SER A 24 12.48 12.59 -3.79
N LYS A 25 12.38 13.65 -4.59
CA LYS A 25 11.47 14.76 -4.30
C LYS A 25 10.00 14.35 -4.35
N GLN A 26 9.65 13.40 -5.19
CA GLN A 26 8.30 12.84 -5.25
C GLN A 26 7.94 12.17 -3.93
N PHE A 27 8.83 11.32 -3.41
CA PHE A 27 8.64 10.66 -2.12
C PHE A 27 8.65 11.66 -0.95
N ASP A 28 9.55 12.64 -0.95
CA ASP A 28 9.60 13.69 0.09
C ASP A 28 8.26 14.44 0.19
N ARG A 29 7.69 14.84 -0.94
CA ARG A 29 6.39 15.54 -0.99
C ARG A 29 5.23 14.65 -0.49
N TYR A 30 5.25 13.37 -0.88
CA TYR A 30 4.29 12.39 -0.38
C TYR A 30 4.40 12.29 1.15
N LEU A 31 5.59 12.10 1.67
CA LEU A 31 5.83 11.95 3.10
C LEU A 31 5.45 13.21 3.89
N GLU A 32 5.73 14.40 3.36
CA GLU A 32 5.29 15.67 3.93
C GLU A 32 3.76 15.75 4.04
N SER A 33 3.06 15.39 2.99
CA SER A 33 1.59 15.34 2.96
C SER A 33 1.05 14.33 3.97
N MET A 34 1.64 13.14 4.04
CA MET A 34 1.26 12.10 5.00
C MET A 34 1.50 12.56 6.45
N LYS A 35 2.59 13.26 6.73
CA LYS A 35 2.87 13.85 8.06
C LYS A 35 1.82 14.89 8.45
N ALA A 36 1.38 15.71 7.49
CA ALA A 36 0.31 16.68 7.74
C ALA A 36 -1.03 16.00 8.07
N ILE A 37 -1.40 14.96 7.32
CA ILE A 37 -2.60 14.16 7.60
C ILE A 37 -2.48 13.49 8.96
N TYR A 38 -1.36 12.83 9.24
CA TYR A 38 -1.10 12.10 10.49
C TYR A 38 -1.24 13.01 11.71
N LYS A 39 -0.73 14.24 11.63
CA LYS A 39 -0.82 15.25 12.69
C LYS A 39 -2.27 15.67 12.99
N GLY A 40 -3.10 15.73 11.94
CA GLY A 40 -4.53 16.07 12.08
C GLY A 40 -5.43 14.88 12.45
N LEU A 41 -4.89 13.67 12.48
CA LEU A 41 -5.67 12.45 12.72
C LEU A 41 -6.03 12.33 14.23
N PRO A 42 -7.30 12.06 14.58
CA PRO A 42 -7.69 11.81 15.97
C PRO A 42 -6.86 10.66 16.60
N ASP A 43 -6.68 10.68 17.91
CA ASP A 43 -5.78 9.75 18.59
C ASP A 43 -6.20 8.28 18.48
N ASP A 44 -7.47 8.02 18.37
CA ASP A 44 -8.06 6.68 18.23
C ASP A 44 -8.23 6.23 16.77
N TRP A 45 -7.72 7.02 15.81
CA TRP A 45 -7.72 6.70 14.39
C TRP A 45 -6.37 6.13 13.94
N ARG A 46 -6.41 5.39 12.84
CA ARG A 46 -5.23 4.86 12.15
C ARG A 46 -5.16 5.40 10.73
N ILE A 47 -3.95 5.47 10.19
CA ILE A 47 -3.71 5.78 8.77
C ILE A 47 -3.00 4.60 8.12
N PHE A 48 -3.45 4.22 6.95
CA PHE A 48 -2.85 3.14 6.17
C PHE A 48 -2.25 3.72 4.89
N SER A 49 -1.00 3.37 4.63
CA SER A 49 -0.34 3.58 3.35
C SER A 49 -0.58 2.35 2.49
N GLU A 50 -1.22 2.53 1.36
CA GLU A 50 -1.45 1.48 0.37
C GLU A 50 -0.48 1.63 -0.78
N HIS A 51 0.16 0.55 -1.16
CA HIS A 51 1.10 0.50 -2.28
C HIS A 51 0.47 -0.13 -3.51
N LYS A 52 0.99 0.28 -4.68
CA LYS A 52 0.61 -0.27 -5.97
C LYS A 52 1.80 -0.19 -6.91
N ILE A 53 2.09 -1.27 -7.62
CA ILE A 53 3.31 -1.37 -8.44
C ILE A 53 3.34 -0.37 -9.60
N TYR A 54 2.20 -0.15 -10.25
CA TYR A 54 1.99 0.80 -11.35
C TYR A 54 0.51 1.15 -11.46
N GLU A 55 0.14 2.01 -12.39
CA GLU A 55 -1.17 2.61 -12.61
C GLU A 55 -1.52 3.71 -11.58
N PRO A 56 -2.06 4.80 -12.09
CA PRO A 56 -2.25 5.10 -13.52
C PRO A 56 -0.95 5.31 -14.29
N ALA A 57 0.20 5.39 -13.63
CA ALA A 57 1.50 5.53 -14.26
C ALA A 57 2.10 4.18 -14.62
N PHE A 58 2.65 4.06 -15.84
CA PHE A 58 3.23 2.80 -16.32
C PHE A 58 4.59 2.45 -15.73
N TYR A 59 5.38 3.44 -15.35
CA TYR A 59 6.76 3.25 -14.92
C TYR A 59 6.95 3.31 -13.42
N SER A 60 6.20 4.16 -12.75
CA SER A 60 6.26 4.26 -11.31
C SER A 60 5.00 4.88 -10.71
N THR A 61 4.69 4.46 -9.51
CA THR A 61 3.85 5.18 -8.57
C THR A 61 4.70 5.67 -7.42
N VAL A 62 4.20 6.61 -6.63
CA VAL A 62 4.98 7.15 -5.50
C VAL A 62 5.28 6.07 -4.48
N VAL A 63 4.29 5.23 -4.19
CA VAL A 63 4.41 4.08 -3.27
C VAL A 63 4.25 2.80 -4.07
N GLN A 64 5.34 2.28 -4.62
CA GLN A 64 5.33 1.15 -5.55
C GLN A 64 5.22 -0.21 -4.88
N ASP A 65 5.70 -0.31 -3.65
CA ASP A 65 5.90 -1.60 -2.99
C ASP A 65 5.67 -1.49 -1.48
N TRP A 66 5.52 -2.65 -0.87
CA TRP A 66 5.31 -2.77 0.57
C TRP A 66 6.47 -2.20 1.41
N GLY A 67 7.70 -2.22 0.90
CA GLY A 67 8.87 -1.66 1.59
C GLY A 67 8.76 -0.14 1.70
N THR A 68 8.37 0.54 0.63
CA THR A 68 8.09 1.99 0.62
C THR A 68 6.92 2.33 1.54
N SER A 69 5.85 1.52 1.54
CA SER A 69 4.73 1.65 2.47
C SER A 69 5.18 1.49 3.94
N LEU A 70 6.03 0.49 4.21
CA LEU A 70 6.60 0.26 5.55
C LEU A 70 7.52 1.39 6.01
N LEU A 71 8.37 1.93 5.12
CA LEU A 71 9.19 3.11 5.41
C LEU A 71 8.30 4.29 5.82
N THR A 72 7.25 4.56 5.06
CA THR A 72 6.26 5.59 5.37
C THR A 72 5.61 5.36 6.73
N ALA A 73 5.12 4.16 7.00
CA ALA A 73 4.46 3.83 8.26
C ALA A 73 5.39 3.94 9.48
N ASN A 74 6.68 3.63 9.31
CA ASN A 74 7.68 3.80 10.37
C ASN A 74 8.02 5.28 10.62
N GLU A 75 8.16 6.06 9.56
CA GLU A 75 8.45 7.50 9.64
C GLU A 75 7.31 8.29 10.31
N LEU A 76 6.06 7.88 10.07
CA LEU A 76 4.88 8.53 10.64
C LEU A 76 4.67 8.19 12.12
N GLY A 77 4.87 6.94 12.52
CA GLY A 77 4.73 6.53 13.92
C GLY A 77 3.66 5.46 14.19
N PRO A 78 3.20 5.34 15.46
CA PRO A 78 2.43 4.18 15.92
C PRO A 78 1.02 4.06 15.33
N LYS A 79 0.40 5.15 14.91
CA LYS A 79 -0.95 5.11 14.30
C LYS A 79 -0.91 4.75 12.80
N ALA A 80 0.29 4.67 12.20
CA ALA A 80 0.46 4.40 10.78
C ALA A 80 0.81 2.94 10.52
N HIS A 81 0.16 2.35 9.51
CA HIS A 81 0.31 0.95 9.10
C HIS A 81 0.29 0.84 7.58
N CYS A 82 0.57 -0.35 7.07
CA CYS A 82 0.46 -0.69 5.66
C CYS A 82 -0.86 -1.39 5.38
N LEU A 83 -1.52 -1.04 4.29
CA LEU A 83 -2.61 -1.82 3.73
C LEU A 83 -2.05 -2.66 2.58
N VAL A 84 -2.41 -3.93 2.56
CA VAL A 84 -2.01 -4.87 1.51
C VAL A 84 -3.21 -5.13 0.62
N ASP A 85 -3.15 -4.60 -0.60
CA ASP A 85 -4.08 -4.97 -1.67
C ASP A 85 -3.48 -6.16 -2.43
N LEU A 86 -4.22 -7.26 -2.54
CA LEU A 86 -3.70 -8.50 -3.12
C LEU A 86 -3.46 -8.38 -4.63
N GLY A 87 -4.21 -7.53 -5.31
CA GLY A 87 -4.07 -7.28 -6.75
C GLY A 87 -2.99 -6.27 -7.13
N HIS A 88 -2.42 -5.55 -6.16
CA HIS A 88 -1.45 -4.47 -6.41
C HIS A 88 0.00 -4.93 -6.52
N HIS A 89 0.23 -6.18 -6.85
CA HIS A 89 1.56 -6.79 -6.92
C HIS A 89 1.85 -7.37 -8.31
N ALA A 90 3.14 -7.48 -8.65
CA ALA A 90 3.54 -8.24 -9.82
C ALA A 90 3.17 -9.73 -9.65
N PRO A 91 2.91 -10.47 -10.73
CA PRO A 91 2.44 -11.86 -10.65
C PRO A 91 3.36 -12.83 -9.88
N ASN A 92 4.65 -12.52 -9.82
CA ASN A 92 5.66 -13.36 -9.16
C ASN A 92 6.06 -12.88 -7.76
N VAL A 93 5.32 -11.95 -7.17
CA VAL A 93 5.59 -11.47 -5.81
C VAL A 93 5.02 -12.44 -4.79
N ASN A 94 5.84 -12.79 -3.79
CA ASN A 94 5.42 -13.61 -2.65
C ASN A 94 4.70 -12.71 -1.62
N ILE A 95 3.37 -12.68 -1.69
CA ILE A 95 2.54 -11.82 -0.84
C ILE A 95 2.46 -12.34 0.60
N GLU A 96 2.40 -13.64 0.81
CA GLU A 96 2.37 -14.25 2.15
C GLU A 96 3.63 -13.90 2.94
N MET A 97 4.79 -13.80 2.28
CA MET A 97 6.02 -13.31 2.92
C MET A 97 5.89 -11.84 3.33
N ILE A 98 5.30 -11.00 2.48
CA ILE A 98 5.05 -9.59 2.79
C ILE A 98 4.17 -9.49 4.03
N VAL A 99 3.07 -10.21 4.05
CA VAL A 99 2.12 -10.25 5.19
C VAL A 99 2.83 -10.67 6.46
N ALA A 100 3.58 -11.78 6.44
CA ALA A 100 4.34 -12.26 7.59
C ALA A 100 5.32 -11.21 8.14
N ARG A 101 6.01 -10.48 7.26
CA ARG A 101 6.94 -9.42 7.64
C ARG A 101 6.24 -8.20 8.23
N LEU A 102 5.11 -7.78 7.67
CA LEU A 102 4.32 -6.67 8.19
C LEU A 102 3.68 -7.01 9.54
N VAL A 103 3.21 -8.25 9.73
CA VAL A 103 2.75 -8.76 11.03
C VAL A 103 3.89 -8.71 12.05
N ARG A 104 5.07 -9.25 11.71
CA ARG A 104 6.24 -9.21 12.59
C ARG A 104 6.65 -7.78 12.97
N ALA A 105 6.53 -6.84 12.05
CA ALA A 105 6.84 -5.43 12.28
C ALA A 105 5.75 -4.69 13.09
N GLY A 106 4.60 -5.31 13.34
CA GLY A 106 3.43 -4.66 13.95
C GLY A 106 2.83 -3.57 13.06
N LYS A 107 3.01 -3.70 11.73
CA LYS A 107 2.63 -2.68 10.75
C LYS A 107 1.62 -3.14 9.72
N LEU A 108 1.08 -4.35 9.83
CA LEU A 108 -0.06 -4.75 9.02
C LEU A 108 -1.32 -4.05 9.52
N GLY A 109 -1.95 -3.23 8.67
CA GLY A 109 -3.16 -2.48 8.97
C GLY A 109 -4.44 -3.17 8.50
N GLY A 110 -4.37 -3.80 7.36
CA GLY A 110 -5.53 -4.46 6.74
C GLY A 110 -5.24 -4.91 5.32
N PHE A 111 -6.32 -5.37 4.67
CA PHE A 111 -6.28 -5.87 3.31
C PHE A 111 -7.38 -5.24 2.46
N HIS A 112 -7.10 -5.11 1.16
CA HIS A 112 -8.12 -5.19 0.12
C HIS A 112 -8.04 -6.59 -0.50
N PHE A 113 -9.10 -7.36 -0.36
CA PHE A 113 -9.19 -8.71 -0.89
C PHE A 113 -9.77 -8.69 -2.29
N ASN A 114 -8.91 -8.85 -3.27
CA ASN A 114 -9.24 -8.97 -4.67
C ASN A 114 -8.26 -9.93 -5.34
N ASP A 115 -8.41 -10.10 -6.63
CA ASP A 115 -7.45 -10.79 -7.49
C ASP A 115 -7.16 -9.95 -8.72
N SER A 116 -6.03 -10.19 -9.35
CA SER A 116 -5.60 -9.46 -10.52
C SER A 116 -4.77 -10.36 -11.43
N LYS A 117 -4.96 -10.22 -12.73
CA LYS A 117 -4.21 -10.93 -13.75
C LYS A 117 -3.28 -10.02 -14.53
N TYR A 118 -3.74 -8.85 -14.88
CA TYR A 118 -3.00 -7.93 -15.75
C TYR A 118 -2.58 -6.62 -15.09
N GLY A 119 -3.34 -6.14 -14.15
CA GLY A 119 -3.11 -4.86 -13.51
C GLY A 119 -3.98 -4.70 -12.29
N ASP A 120 -4.82 -3.67 -12.26
CA ASP A 120 -5.78 -3.42 -11.21
C ASP A 120 -7.17 -3.90 -11.67
N ASP A 121 -7.28 -5.20 -11.86
CA ASP A 121 -8.49 -5.80 -12.46
C ASP A 121 -9.65 -5.90 -11.45
N ASP A 122 -9.36 -5.82 -10.16
CA ASP A 122 -10.32 -5.94 -9.05
C ASP A 122 -11.26 -7.15 -9.19
N LEU A 123 -10.69 -8.29 -9.57
CA LEU A 123 -11.44 -9.55 -9.68
C LEU A 123 -11.78 -10.10 -8.31
N ASP A 124 -12.78 -10.96 -8.23
CA ASP A 124 -13.15 -11.62 -6.98
C ASP A 124 -11.97 -12.41 -6.41
N ALA A 125 -11.71 -12.22 -5.12
CA ALA A 125 -10.58 -12.84 -4.42
C ALA A 125 -10.56 -14.36 -4.58
N GLY A 126 -9.42 -14.90 -4.98
CA GLY A 126 -9.22 -16.33 -5.20
C GLY A 126 -9.69 -16.86 -6.55
N THR A 127 -10.11 -15.99 -7.48
CA THR A 127 -10.54 -16.43 -8.83
C THR A 127 -9.37 -16.72 -9.76
N ILE A 128 -8.23 -16.05 -9.56
CA ILE A 128 -7.00 -16.25 -10.33
C ILE A 128 -5.99 -17.06 -9.53
N GLU A 129 -5.77 -16.70 -8.26
CA GLU A 129 -4.74 -17.28 -7.40
C GLU A 129 -5.30 -17.78 -6.05
N PRO A 130 -6.15 -18.81 -6.05
CA PRO A 130 -6.75 -19.33 -4.81
C PRO A 130 -5.71 -19.86 -3.82
N TYR A 131 -4.60 -20.40 -4.31
CA TYR A 131 -3.51 -20.90 -3.46
C TYR A 131 -2.80 -19.77 -2.72
N ARG A 132 -2.55 -18.64 -3.39
CA ARG A 132 -1.99 -17.43 -2.76
C ARG A 132 -2.90 -16.91 -1.65
N LEU A 133 -4.21 -16.85 -1.91
CA LEU A 133 -5.19 -16.46 -0.90
C LEU A 133 -5.14 -17.39 0.32
N PHE A 134 -5.05 -18.69 0.10
CA PHE A 134 -4.91 -19.68 1.19
C PHE A 134 -3.64 -19.46 2.02
N LEU A 135 -2.51 -19.08 1.39
CA LEU A 135 -1.25 -18.88 2.10
C LEU A 135 -1.21 -17.59 2.94
N VAL A 136 -2.09 -16.63 2.68
CA VAL A 136 -2.21 -15.39 3.46
C VAL A 136 -2.89 -15.62 4.81
N PHE A 137 -3.76 -16.64 4.92
CA PHE A 137 -4.46 -17.02 6.15
C PHE A 137 -3.72 -18.11 6.94
#